data_8cd2e5ffdfafd29b5b81e1962ab3a99f
#
_entry.id   8cd2e5ffdfafd29b5b81e1962ab3a99f
#
_cell.length_a   1.000
_cell.length_b   1.000
_cell.length_c   1.000
_cell.angle_alpha   90.00
_cell.angle_beta   90.00
_cell.angle_gamma   90.00
#
_symmetry.space_group_name_H-M   'P 1'
#
loop_
_entity.id
_entity.type
_entity.pdbx_description
1 polymer ?
#
loop_
_entity_poly.entity_id
_entity_poly.type
_entity_poly.pdbx_seq_one_letter_code
_entity_poly.pdbx_strand_id
1 'polypeptide(L)'
;NPPASYKMTYIFHEHTQRVADDVKNTVLHMGLGETVADNMYWAMLPHDIGKRRLPLHIWDTIEKPENDIKKLRRSHTELGIQIVEEQLGDIDHPFINLMKDIMLNHHEQQDGGGFLGKSDDQLSTPVRLACIVESFDGYSIARPHFGDRDISVEGVLKRMRDEKGADIYDMELFEAFAATKLAQA
;
A
#
# COMPACT_ATOMS: atom_id res chain seq x y z
N ASN A 1 0.91 21.27 -14.50
CA ASN A 1 2.24 21.30 -13.89
C ASN A 1 2.13 22.01 -12.54
N PRO A 2 2.70 21.45 -11.46
CA PRO A 2 2.77 22.15 -10.20
C PRO A 2 3.57 23.48 -10.35
N PRO A 3 3.35 24.46 -9.48
CA PRO A 3 4.11 25.69 -9.48
C PRO A 3 5.62 25.42 -9.47
N ALA A 4 6.43 26.26 -10.10
CA ALA A 4 7.88 26.07 -10.18
C ALA A 4 8.56 26.00 -8.79
N SER A 5 7.94 26.57 -7.75
CA SER A 5 8.39 26.51 -6.35
C SER A 5 8.01 25.21 -5.63
N TYR A 6 7.12 24.39 -6.20
CA TYR A 6 6.68 23.15 -5.59
C TYR A 6 7.74 22.07 -5.78
N LYS A 7 8.17 21.47 -4.69
CA LYS A 7 9.04 20.30 -4.71
C LYS A 7 8.20 19.05 -4.53
N MET A 8 8.44 18.06 -5.37
CA MET A 8 7.84 16.74 -5.18
C MET A 8 8.27 16.19 -3.81
N THR A 9 7.29 15.85 -3.00
CA THR A 9 7.50 15.27 -1.65
C THR A 9 7.34 13.77 -1.62
N TYR A 10 6.65 13.20 -2.62
CA TYR A 10 6.40 11.78 -2.72
C TYR A 10 7.40 11.09 -3.65
N ILE A 11 8.26 10.25 -3.07
CA ILE A 11 9.31 9.51 -3.78
C ILE A 11 8.92 8.03 -3.82
N PHE A 12 8.50 7.55 -5.00
CA PHE A 12 7.94 6.22 -5.17
C PHE A 12 8.84 5.09 -4.69
N HIS A 13 10.12 5.10 -5.01
CA HIS A 13 11.02 4.02 -4.61
C HIS A 13 11.25 3.96 -3.11
N GLU A 14 11.26 5.11 -2.42
CA GLU A 14 11.33 5.14 -0.96
C GLU A 14 10.05 4.59 -0.32
N HIS A 15 8.90 4.93 -0.88
CA HIS A 15 7.62 4.38 -0.45
C HIS A 15 7.60 2.86 -0.63
N THR A 16 7.89 2.35 -1.82
CA THR A 16 7.85 0.90 -2.08
C THR A 16 8.82 0.13 -1.21
N GLN A 17 9.99 0.72 -0.91
CA GLN A 17 10.96 0.14 0.01
C GLN A 17 10.42 0.06 1.43
N ARG A 18 9.88 1.18 1.97
CA ARG A 18 9.32 1.20 3.33
C ARG A 18 8.20 0.19 3.52
N VAL A 19 7.25 0.14 2.58
CA VAL A 19 6.12 -0.81 2.69
C VAL A 19 6.57 -2.25 2.56
N ALA A 20 7.57 -2.55 1.71
CA ALA A 20 8.11 -3.90 1.60
C ALA A 20 8.87 -4.32 2.88
N ASP A 21 9.67 -3.42 3.46
CA ASP A 21 10.36 -3.66 4.73
C ASP A 21 9.36 -3.87 5.88
N ASP A 22 8.31 -3.07 5.95
CA ASP A 22 7.28 -3.16 6.97
C ASP A 22 6.49 -4.47 6.89
N VAL A 23 6.14 -4.91 5.68
CA VAL A 23 5.52 -6.22 5.45
C VAL A 23 6.45 -7.35 5.92
N LYS A 24 7.72 -7.32 5.51
CA LYS A 24 8.72 -8.32 5.92
C LYS A 24 8.86 -8.39 7.44
N ASN A 25 9.04 -7.25 8.08
CA ASN A 25 9.23 -7.17 9.53
C ASN A 25 8.01 -7.67 10.30
N THR A 26 6.80 -7.37 9.81
CA THR A 26 5.56 -7.87 10.40
C THR A 26 5.46 -9.39 10.30
N VAL A 27 5.77 -9.96 9.13
CA VAL A 27 5.77 -11.41 8.92
C VAL A 27 6.77 -12.11 9.83
N LEU A 28 7.98 -11.53 10.03
CA LEU A 28 8.97 -12.03 10.98
C LEU A 28 8.47 -11.95 12.43
N HIS A 29 7.85 -10.82 12.81
CA HIS A 29 7.26 -10.64 14.14
C HIS A 29 6.15 -11.67 14.43
N MET A 30 5.37 -12.04 13.43
CA MET A 30 4.35 -13.10 13.52
C MET A 30 4.95 -14.51 13.60
N GLY A 31 6.26 -14.67 13.47
CA GLY A 31 6.93 -15.96 13.57
C GLY A 31 6.75 -16.88 12.36
N LEU A 32 6.38 -16.34 11.19
CA LEU A 32 6.11 -17.13 9.97
C LEU A 32 7.40 -17.53 9.21
N GLY A 33 8.55 -17.08 9.68
CA GLY A 33 9.87 -17.46 9.19
C GLY A 33 10.38 -16.63 8.01
N GLU A 34 11.71 -16.66 7.82
CA GLU A 34 12.42 -15.81 6.85
C GLU A 34 11.98 -16.03 5.40
N THR A 35 11.73 -17.27 5.01
CA THR A 35 11.32 -17.59 3.63
C THR A 35 9.99 -16.93 3.27
N VAL A 36 9.01 -16.95 4.19
CA VAL A 36 7.72 -16.29 3.98
C VAL A 36 7.91 -14.77 3.97
N ALA A 37 8.70 -14.24 4.88
CA ALA A 37 9.00 -12.83 4.98
C ALA A 37 9.69 -12.29 3.72
N ASP A 38 10.67 -13.01 3.18
CA ASP A 38 11.35 -12.64 1.94
C ASP A 38 10.42 -12.70 0.73
N ASN A 39 9.59 -13.73 0.62
CA ASN A 39 8.59 -13.81 -0.44
C ASN A 39 7.62 -12.64 -0.39
N MET A 40 7.14 -12.28 0.80
CA MET A 40 6.26 -11.12 0.99
C MET A 40 6.95 -9.80 0.64
N TYR A 41 8.20 -9.61 1.04
CA TYR A 41 9.01 -8.45 0.69
C TYR A 41 9.12 -8.28 -0.84
N TRP A 42 9.56 -9.34 -1.54
CA TRP A 42 9.77 -9.27 -2.99
C TRP A 42 8.46 -9.17 -3.77
N ALA A 43 7.36 -9.72 -3.26
CA ALA A 43 6.05 -9.58 -3.88
C ALA A 43 5.47 -8.16 -3.68
N MET A 44 5.73 -7.55 -2.51
CA MET A 44 5.27 -6.19 -2.20
C MET A 44 6.07 -5.11 -2.94
N LEU A 45 7.38 -5.30 -3.11
CA LEU A 45 8.27 -4.27 -3.64
C LEU A 45 7.80 -3.65 -4.98
N PRO A 46 7.29 -4.40 -5.97
CA PRO A 46 6.84 -3.85 -7.25
C PRO A 46 5.34 -3.46 -7.27
N HIS A 47 4.62 -3.46 -6.13
CA HIS A 47 3.15 -3.28 -6.12
C HIS A 47 2.67 -2.05 -6.89
N ASP A 48 3.46 -1.00 -6.92
CA ASP A 48 3.18 0.30 -7.53
C ASP A 48 3.80 0.50 -8.94
N ILE A 49 4.36 -0.55 -9.55
CA ILE A 49 5.09 -0.43 -10.84
C ILE A 49 4.23 0.18 -11.95
N GLY A 50 2.91 0.00 -11.89
CA GLY A 50 1.96 0.57 -12.86
C GLY A 50 1.93 2.10 -12.87
N LYS A 51 2.36 2.76 -11.79
CA LYS A 51 2.51 4.22 -11.73
C LYS A 51 3.45 4.76 -12.81
N ARG A 52 4.39 3.95 -13.31
CA ARG A 52 5.28 4.31 -14.43
C ARG A 52 4.56 4.64 -15.74
N ARG A 53 3.34 4.11 -15.92
CA ARG A 53 2.52 4.35 -17.13
C ARG A 53 1.66 5.59 -17.03
N LEU A 54 1.70 6.27 -15.91
CA LEU A 54 0.88 7.44 -15.63
C LEU A 54 1.74 8.71 -15.52
N PRO A 55 1.18 9.89 -15.86
CA PRO A 55 1.89 11.14 -15.76
C PRO A 55 2.35 11.43 -14.33
N LEU A 56 3.62 11.78 -14.15
CA LEU A 56 4.21 11.99 -12.83
C LEU A 56 3.49 13.07 -11.99
N HIS A 57 3.06 14.16 -12.65
CA HIS A 57 2.44 15.31 -11.97
C HIS A 57 1.10 15.00 -11.29
N ILE A 58 0.44 13.90 -11.65
CA ILE A 58 -0.84 13.57 -10.99
C ILE A 58 -0.64 13.05 -9.56
N TRP A 59 0.55 12.58 -9.20
CA TRP A 59 0.80 11.92 -7.91
C TRP A 59 1.11 12.90 -6.78
N ASP A 60 1.75 14.01 -7.09
CA ASP A 60 2.23 14.99 -6.13
C ASP A 60 1.53 16.34 -6.33
N THR A 61 0.31 16.44 -5.85
CA THR A 61 -0.52 17.65 -5.94
C THR A 61 -0.68 18.29 -4.57
N ILE A 62 -0.65 19.64 -4.53
CA ILE A 62 -0.89 20.42 -3.30
C ILE A 62 -2.34 20.27 -2.86
N GLU A 63 -3.26 20.29 -3.81
CA GLU A 63 -4.70 20.24 -3.58
C GLU A 63 -5.23 18.80 -3.59
N LYS A 64 -6.39 18.61 -2.97
CA LYS A 64 -7.10 17.33 -3.04
C LYS A 64 -7.45 17.04 -4.50
N PRO A 65 -7.02 15.88 -5.05
CA PRO A 65 -7.25 15.58 -6.46
C PRO A 65 -8.74 15.45 -6.80
N GLU A 66 -9.11 15.94 -7.98
CA GLU A 66 -10.45 15.77 -8.55
C GLU A 66 -10.77 14.29 -8.85
N ASN A 67 -12.05 13.99 -9.06
CA ASN A 67 -12.50 12.61 -9.24
C ASN A 67 -11.88 11.92 -10.46
N ASP A 68 -11.68 12.63 -11.56
CA ASP A 68 -11.05 12.07 -12.77
C ASP A 68 -9.58 11.72 -12.51
N ILE A 69 -8.86 12.57 -11.77
CA ILE A 69 -7.48 12.28 -11.36
C ILE A 69 -7.43 11.10 -10.39
N LYS A 70 -8.38 11.00 -9.45
CA LYS A 70 -8.48 9.83 -8.57
C LYS A 70 -8.72 8.55 -9.36
N LYS A 71 -9.63 8.56 -10.33
CA LYS A 71 -9.90 7.43 -11.21
C LYS A 71 -8.65 7.03 -12.01
N LEU A 72 -7.94 8.04 -12.55
CA LEU A 72 -6.70 7.79 -13.28
C LEU A 72 -5.61 7.20 -12.36
N ARG A 73 -5.46 7.72 -11.14
CA ARG A 73 -4.53 7.14 -10.16
C ARG A 73 -4.85 5.68 -9.84
N ARG A 74 -6.13 5.33 -9.66
CA ARG A 74 -6.56 3.95 -9.37
C ARG A 74 -6.13 2.94 -10.43
N SER A 75 -6.06 3.35 -11.70
CA SER A 75 -5.67 2.44 -12.78
C SER A 75 -4.23 1.91 -12.68
N HIS A 76 -3.38 2.44 -11.77
CA HIS A 76 -2.03 1.92 -11.61
C HIS A 76 -1.98 0.44 -11.22
N THR A 77 -2.96 -0.05 -10.48
CA THR A 77 -3.05 -1.47 -10.08
C THR A 77 -3.19 -2.37 -11.30
N GLU A 78 -4.14 -2.06 -12.19
CA GLU A 78 -4.35 -2.79 -13.44
C GLU A 78 -3.17 -2.62 -14.43
N LEU A 79 -2.63 -1.40 -14.53
CA LEU A 79 -1.44 -1.12 -15.35
C LEU A 79 -0.21 -1.89 -14.86
N GLY A 80 -0.09 -2.11 -13.55
CA GLY A 80 0.92 -2.96 -12.98
C GLY A 80 0.78 -4.41 -13.43
N ILE A 81 -0.43 -4.96 -13.39
CA ILE A 81 -0.71 -6.31 -13.91
C ILE A 81 -0.33 -6.41 -15.39
N GLN A 82 -0.69 -5.43 -16.21
CA GLN A 82 -0.31 -5.42 -17.62
C GLN A 82 1.21 -5.46 -17.82
N ILE A 83 1.99 -4.72 -17.00
CA ILE A 83 3.44 -4.77 -17.07
C ILE A 83 3.97 -6.17 -16.73
N VAL A 84 3.41 -6.80 -15.70
CA VAL A 84 3.81 -8.17 -15.30
C VAL A 84 3.47 -9.18 -16.38
N GLU A 85 2.27 -9.10 -16.97
CA GLU A 85 1.86 -9.98 -18.07
C GLU A 85 2.74 -9.83 -19.32
N GLU A 86 3.12 -8.61 -19.67
CA GLU A 86 4.02 -8.36 -20.80
C GLU A 86 5.42 -8.92 -20.60
N GLN A 87 5.90 -8.97 -19.35
CA GLN A 87 7.27 -9.38 -19.05
C GLN A 87 7.39 -10.85 -18.61
N LEU A 88 6.36 -11.37 -17.93
CA LEU A 88 6.37 -12.65 -17.23
C LEU A 88 5.12 -13.50 -17.51
N GLY A 89 4.29 -13.12 -18.49
CA GLY A 89 2.98 -13.76 -18.73
C GLY A 89 3.05 -15.26 -19.03
N ASP A 90 4.18 -15.73 -19.54
CA ASP A 90 4.40 -17.16 -19.85
C ASP A 90 4.83 -17.99 -18.62
N ILE A 91 4.99 -17.33 -17.44
CA ILE A 91 5.47 -17.97 -16.22
C ILE A 91 4.29 -18.22 -15.27
N ASP A 92 3.87 -19.47 -15.14
CA ASP A 92 2.93 -19.88 -14.08
C ASP A 92 3.73 -20.32 -12.84
N HIS A 93 3.78 -19.42 -11.86
CA HIS A 93 4.50 -19.65 -10.61
C HIS A 93 3.76 -19.03 -9.42
N PRO A 94 3.63 -19.71 -8.26
CA PRO A 94 2.91 -19.22 -7.11
C PRO A 94 3.38 -17.84 -6.61
N PHE A 95 4.68 -17.56 -6.70
CA PHE A 95 5.23 -16.24 -6.36
C PHE A 95 4.70 -15.11 -7.29
N ILE A 96 4.61 -15.38 -8.60
CA ILE A 96 4.07 -14.41 -9.56
C ILE A 96 2.59 -14.15 -9.27
N ASN A 97 1.85 -15.19 -8.90
CA ASN A 97 0.44 -15.06 -8.53
C ASN A 97 0.27 -14.25 -7.24
N LEU A 98 1.12 -14.46 -6.23
CA LEU A 98 1.16 -13.66 -5.00
C LEU A 98 1.46 -12.17 -5.31
N MET A 99 2.47 -11.90 -6.11
CA MET A 99 2.85 -10.55 -6.51
C MET A 99 1.70 -9.83 -7.25
N LYS A 100 1.04 -10.51 -8.19
CA LYS A 100 -0.11 -9.98 -8.92
C LYS A 100 -1.31 -9.73 -7.99
N ASP A 101 -1.57 -10.64 -7.04
CA ASP A 101 -2.67 -10.49 -6.08
C ASP A 101 -2.48 -9.25 -5.21
N ILE A 102 -1.28 -9.06 -4.65
CA ILE A 102 -0.92 -7.85 -3.90
C ILE A 102 -1.05 -6.60 -4.78
N MET A 103 -0.44 -6.61 -5.96
CA MET A 103 -0.42 -5.48 -6.89
C MET A 103 -1.83 -5.02 -7.27
N LEU A 104 -2.74 -5.94 -7.50
CA LEU A 104 -4.11 -5.62 -7.91
C LEU A 104 -4.95 -5.11 -6.74
N ASN A 105 -4.73 -5.64 -5.52
CA ASN A 105 -5.69 -5.52 -4.42
C ASN A 105 -5.18 -4.72 -3.21
N HIS A 106 -3.96 -4.17 -3.21
CA HIS A 106 -3.39 -3.46 -2.04
C HIS A 106 -4.14 -2.18 -1.61
N HIS A 107 -5.15 -1.76 -2.35
CA HIS A 107 -6.07 -0.67 -2.00
C HIS A 107 -7.49 -1.15 -1.68
N GLU A 108 -7.68 -2.45 -1.48
CA GLU A 108 -8.97 -2.96 -1.04
C GLU A 108 -9.18 -2.74 0.46
N GLN A 109 -10.44 -2.90 0.90
CA GLN A 109 -10.88 -2.72 2.30
C GLN A 109 -11.80 -3.88 2.65
N GLN A 110 -11.85 -4.28 3.92
CA GLN A 110 -12.67 -5.42 4.34
C GLN A 110 -14.16 -5.23 4.08
N ASP A 111 -14.64 -3.99 4.15
CA ASP A 111 -16.04 -3.63 3.88
C ASP A 111 -16.40 -3.55 2.37
N GLY A 112 -15.45 -3.79 1.48
CA GLY A 112 -15.62 -3.62 0.03
C GLY A 112 -15.56 -2.16 -0.44
N GLY A 113 -15.13 -1.22 0.40
CA GLY A 113 -14.96 0.20 0.03
C GLY A 113 -13.72 0.50 -0.80
N GLY A 114 -12.93 -0.50 -1.16
CA GLY A 114 -11.69 -0.38 -1.93
C GLY A 114 -11.89 -0.06 -3.41
N PHE A 115 -10.84 -0.27 -4.22
CA PHE A 115 -10.85 0.11 -5.63
C PHE A 115 -11.71 -0.80 -6.50
N LEU A 116 -11.71 -2.10 -6.22
CA LEU A 116 -12.42 -3.13 -6.98
C LEU A 116 -13.69 -3.63 -6.25
N GLY A 117 -13.89 -3.20 -5.00
CA GLY A 117 -15.06 -3.57 -4.22
C GLY A 117 -15.01 -5.00 -3.66
N LYS A 118 -13.82 -5.57 -3.50
CA LYS A 118 -13.63 -6.87 -2.86
C LYS A 118 -13.72 -6.73 -1.34
N SER A 119 -14.45 -7.65 -0.73
CA SER A 119 -14.60 -7.72 0.73
C SER A 119 -13.72 -8.80 1.35
N ASP A 120 -13.74 -8.89 2.67
CA ASP A 120 -12.90 -9.74 3.52
C ASP A 120 -12.67 -11.17 2.99
N ASP A 121 -13.74 -11.91 2.69
CA ASP A 121 -13.70 -13.29 2.20
C ASP A 121 -13.03 -13.46 0.81
N GLN A 122 -12.89 -12.37 0.08
CA GLN A 122 -12.28 -12.32 -1.24
C GLN A 122 -10.80 -11.87 -1.21
N LEU A 123 -10.31 -11.44 -0.04
CA LEU A 123 -8.96 -10.92 0.15
C LEU A 123 -8.07 -11.96 0.83
N SER A 124 -6.98 -12.32 0.18
CA SER A 124 -5.98 -13.20 0.80
C SER A 124 -5.29 -12.52 1.99
N THR A 125 -4.81 -13.30 2.96
CA THR A 125 -4.06 -12.77 4.12
C THR A 125 -2.87 -11.88 3.70
N PRO A 126 -2.05 -12.22 2.69
CA PRO A 126 -1.03 -11.33 2.15
C PRO A 126 -1.55 -9.97 1.70
N VAL A 127 -2.68 -9.95 1.00
CA VAL A 127 -3.31 -8.70 0.53
C VAL A 127 -3.81 -7.86 1.70
N ARG A 128 -4.48 -8.46 2.70
CA ARG A 128 -4.95 -7.73 3.89
C ARG A 128 -3.80 -7.05 4.63
N LEU A 129 -2.66 -7.73 4.79
CA LEU A 129 -1.46 -7.13 5.37
C LEU A 129 -0.92 -5.99 4.49
N ALA A 130 -0.87 -6.18 3.18
CA ALA A 130 -0.43 -5.13 2.25
C ALA A 130 -1.31 -3.87 2.35
N CYS A 131 -2.64 -4.02 2.44
CA CYS A 131 -3.57 -2.90 2.61
C CYS A 131 -3.33 -2.10 3.91
N ILE A 132 -3.00 -2.79 5.01
CA ILE A 132 -2.69 -2.16 6.30
C ILE A 132 -1.41 -1.33 6.18
N VAL A 133 -0.34 -1.93 5.67
CA VAL A 133 0.98 -1.28 5.56
C VAL A 133 0.94 -0.11 4.59
N GLU A 134 0.28 -0.26 3.44
CA GLU A 134 0.05 0.81 2.45
C GLU A 134 -0.70 2.00 3.06
N SER A 135 -1.76 1.73 3.81
CA SER A 135 -2.53 2.76 4.50
C SER A 135 -1.70 3.50 5.53
N PHE A 136 -0.89 2.78 6.32
CA PHE A 136 0.00 3.38 7.30
C PHE A 136 1.03 4.31 6.66
N ASP A 137 1.75 3.86 5.63
CA ASP A 137 2.72 4.70 4.94
C ASP A 137 2.04 5.93 4.33
N GLY A 138 0.88 5.75 3.68
CA GLY A 138 0.10 6.86 3.13
C GLY A 138 -0.35 7.90 4.16
N TYR A 139 -0.65 7.49 5.39
CA TYR A 139 -1.02 8.40 6.48
C TYR A 139 0.18 9.02 7.21
N SER A 140 1.35 8.41 7.11
CA SER A 140 2.61 8.90 7.69
C SER A 140 3.27 10.01 6.87
N ILE A 141 2.78 10.28 5.65
CA ILE A 141 3.33 11.32 4.78
C ILE A 141 2.59 12.66 5.04
N ALA A 142 3.36 13.71 5.35
CA ALA A 142 2.82 15.06 5.43
C ALA A 142 2.34 15.52 4.04
N ARG A 143 1.06 15.91 3.95
CA ARG A 143 0.47 16.48 2.74
C ARG A 143 -0.24 17.78 3.06
N PRO A 144 -0.10 18.83 2.23
CA PRO A 144 -0.68 20.16 2.53
C PRO A 144 -2.16 20.14 2.84
N HIS A 145 -2.94 19.26 2.19
CA HIS A 145 -4.39 19.17 2.40
C HIS A 145 -4.80 18.31 3.62
N PHE A 146 -3.85 17.75 4.35
CA PHE A 146 -4.12 16.98 5.57
C PHE A 146 -4.16 17.87 6.82
N GLY A 147 -3.70 19.13 6.73
CA GLY A 147 -3.61 20.02 7.88
C GLY A 147 -2.60 19.51 8.93
N ASP A 148 -2.84 19.86 10.20
CA ASP A 148 -1.96 19.55 11.33
C ASP A 148 -2.22 18.14 11.92
N ARG A 149 -2.39 17.13 11.05
CA ARG A 149 -2.58 15.76 11.50
C ARG A 149 -1.29 15.24 12.13
N ASP A 150 -1.44 14.54 13.25
CA ASP A 150 -0.35 13.79 13.85
C ASP A 150 0.09 12.65 12.91
N ILE A 151 1.32 12.76 12.40
CA ILE A 151 1.95 11.77 11.52
C ILE A 151 3.02 10.93 12.24
N SER A 152 3.11 11.04 13.58
CA SER A 152 3.91 10.11 14.37
C SER A 152 3.39 8.67 14.23
N VAL A 153 4.24 7.71 14.53
CA VAL A 153 3.85 6.28 14.49
C VAL A 153 2.60 6.05 15.33
N GLU A 154 2.60 6.53 16.58
CA GLU A 154 1.48 6.39 17.51
C GLU A 154 0.22 7.10 17.00
N GLY A 155 0.36 8.32 16.48
CA GLY A 155 -0.75 9.11 15.97
C GLY A 155 -1.43 8.47 14.77
N VAL A 156 -0.63 7.93 13.84
CA VAL A 156 -1.14 7.21 12.67
C VAL A 156 -1.83 5.91 13.07
N LEU A 157 -1.17 5.07 13.89
CA LEU A 157 -1.76 3.81 14.37
C LEU A 157 -3.06 4.04 15.15
N LYS A 158 -3.08 5.06 16.03
CA LYS A 158 -4.31 5.44 16.76
C LYS A 158 -5.43 5.81 15.80
N ARG A 159 -5.15 6.63 14.78
CA ARG A 159 -6.15 7.03 13.79
C ARG A 159 -6.68 5.83 13.00
N MET A 160 -5.79 4.94 12.54
CA MET A 160 -6.19 3.75 11.81
C MET A 160 -7.10 2.86 12.65
N ARG A 161 -6.79 2.68 13.94
CA ARG A 161 -7.60 1.89 14.86
C ARG A 161 -8.94 2.54 15.17
N ASP A 162 -8.95 3.82 15.55
CA ASP A 162 -10.14 4.48 16.10
C ASP A 162 -11.12 4.95 15.01
N GLU A 163 -10.60 5.42 13.86
CA GLU A 163 -11.44 5.99 12.80
C GLU A 163 -11.83 4.96 11.72
N LYS A 164 -11.08 3.88 11.59
CA LYS A 164 -11.24 2.88 10.53
C LYS A 164 -11.58 1.50 11.08
N GLY A 165 -10.76 0.99 11.98
CA GLY A 165 -11.00 -0.25 12.70
C GLY A 165 -11.28 -1.46 11.80
N ALA A 166 -12.11 -2.34 12.32
CA ALA A 166 -12.43 -3.63 11.70
C ALA A 166 -13.23 -3.53 10.38
N ASP A 167 -13.85 -2.39 10.10
CA ASP A 167 -14.54 -2.19 8.82
C ASP A 167 -13.55 -2.13 7.65
N ILE A 168 -12.34 -1.64 7.92
CA ILE A 168 -11.32 -1.43 6.88
C ILE A 168 -10.22 -2.47 6.94
N TYR A 169 -9.78 -2.88 8.15
CA TYR A 169 -8.60 -3.69 8.37
C TYR A 169 -8.90 -5.02 9.06
N ASP A 170 -8.13 -6.05 8.71
CA ASP A 170 -7.98 -7.23 9.52
C ASP A 170 -7.26 -6.85 10.83
N MET A 171 -7.99 -6.82 11.93
CA MET A 171 -7.48 -6.29 13.19
C MET A 171 -6.42 -7.20 13.83
N GLU A 172 -6.40 -8.49 13.56
CA GLU A 172 -5.34 -9.39 14.02
C GLU A 172 -4.01 -9.03 13.33
N LEU A 173 -4.03 -8.88 12.02
CA LEU A 173 -2.86 -8.43 11.23
C LEU A 173 -2.47 -6.99 11.58
N PHE A 174 -3.45 -6.12 11.81
CA PHE A 174 -3.20 -4.74 12.22
C PHE A 174 -2.45 -4.66 13.54
N GLU A 175 -2.85 -5.42 14.56
CA GLU A 175 -2.18 -5.39 15.87
C GLU A 175 -0.77 -5.99 15.79
N ALA A 176 -0.54 -7.02 14.98
CA ALA A 176 0.80 -7.54 14.72
C ALA A 176 1.71 -6.48 14.04
N PHE A 177 1.17 -5.78 13.04
CA PHE A 177 1.87 -4.66 12.39
C PHE A 177 2.16 -3.52 13.36
N ALA A 178 1.15 -3.10 14.14
CA ALA A 178 1.30 -2.01 15.12
C ALA A 178 2.37 -2.32 16.17
N ALA A 179 2.39 -3.55 16.69
CA ALA A 179 3.43 -3.99 17.62
C ALA A 179 4.82 -3.91 16.98
N THR A 180 4.97 -4.32 15.72
CA THR A 180 6.21 -4.23 14.96
C THR A 180 6.69 -2.78 14.82
N LYS A 181 5.78 -1.86 14.46
CA LYS A 181 6.12 -0.44 14.28
C LYS A 181 6.52 0.23 15.58
N LEU A 182 5.80 -0.04 16.68
CA LEU A 182 6.11 0.52 18.00
C LEU A 182 7.43 0.01 18.57
N ALA A 183 7.85 -1.21 18.21
CA ALA A 183 9.15 -1.73 18.62
C ALA A 183 10.34 -1.11 17.85
N GLN A 184 10.07 -0.44 16.73
CA GLN A 184 11.09 0.22 15.89
C GLN A 184 11.18 1.75 16.13
N ALA A 185 10.16 2.34 16.78
CA ALA A 185 10.08 3.76 17.08
C ALA A 185 10.89 4.14 18.33
#